data_c1eeb4841fb249b3efcdcbe73438dc16
#
_entry.id   c1eeb4841fb249b3efcdcbe73438dc16
#
_cell.length_a   1.000
_cell.length_b   1.000
_cell.length_c   1.000
_cell.angle_alpha   90.00
_cell.angle_beta   90.00
_cell.angle_gamma   90.00
#
_symmetry.space_group_name_H-M   'P 1'
#
loop_
_entity.id
_entity.type
_entity.pdbx_description
1 polymer ?
#
loop_
_entity_poly.entity_id
_entity_poly.type
_entity_poly.pdbx_seq_one_letter_code
_entity_poly.pdbx_strand_id
1 'polypeptide(L)'
;VTDPVLTIPGRPIEGFCDGGRRRSRRHALKIGGLALGGLSMSRLLAAEATGARSNAASGGLGHKAVIMVYLPGGPSHQDMVDLKMEAPAEIRGSFRPIATSVPGIEICEHLPRLAGMMEKFAIIRSLHGGLDQHCSDLCLSGYPIGPRGRQDGHPSLGASLSRLEGPVDRAVPPFVGLTIKTRHAPYGNPGLPGFLGAAHAPCQPDDEGLASMRLSGVTLDTLGDRRGLVEGIDRFRRWRDASATAGHDAYAAKAFDVLTSSRFVEALDVEREDAATRDRYGRGSADPAFGEDAGPHWMDQFLVARRLVEAGVRCVTLSFGSWDRHHSNFARLPDQLARFDQAITALVGDLHDRGLDKDVSVVAWGEFGRTPRINKDAGRDHWPQASCCLLAGGGMRTGQVIGSTNRLGEVPQDRPVHYQDVFATLYHRLGIDVATTTIPDHAGRPQYLLDHREPIAELI
;
A
#
# COMPACT_ATOMS: atom_id res chain seq x y z
N VAL A 1 -32.77 21.93 -44.98
CA VAL A 1 -32.09 20.97 -44.09
C VAL A 1 -31.48 21.75 -42.93
N THR A 2 -32.16 21.80 -41.80
CA THR A 2 -31.74 22.55 -40.61
C THR A 2 -30.74 21.72 -39.81
N ASP A 3 -29.50 22.22 -39.66
CA ASP A 3 -28.48 21.63 -38.80
C ASP A 3 -28.99 21.57 -37.32
N PRO A 4 -28.76 20.48 -36.61
CA PRO A 4 -29.16 20.37 -35.21
C PRO A 4 -28.39 21.30 -34.31
N VAL A 5 -29.10 22.07 -33.49
CA VAL A 5 -28.54 23.00 -32.49
C VAL A 5 -28.19 22.23 -31.21
N LEU A 6 -26.95 22.46 -30.72
CA LEU A 6 -26.53 21.90 -29.43
C LEU A 6 -27.22 22.67 -28.29
N THR A 7 -28.16 22.02 -27.61
CA THR A 7 -28.75 22.52 -26.36
C THR A 7 -28.15 21.82 -25.16
N ILE A 8 -27.57 22.57 -24.22
CA ILE A 8 -27.15 22.05 -22.92
C ILE A 8 -28.36 22.15 -21.99
N PRO A 9 -28.82 21.07 -21.35
CA PRO A 9 -29.92 21.17 -20.42
C PRO A 9 -29.59 22.08 -19.25
N GLY A 10 -30.34 23.15 -19.04
CA GLY A 10 -30.29 23.87 -17.81
C GLY A 10 -30.14 25.39 -17.85
N ARG A 11 -29.61 26.03 -18.90
CA ARG A 11 -29.68 27.49 -19.14
C ARG A 11 -29.16 27.87 -20.51
N PRO A 12 -29.76 28.84 -21.23
CA PRO A 12 -29.13 29.44 -22.39
C PRO A 12 -27.93 30.29 -21.95
N ILE A 13 -26.77 30.07 -22.55
CA ILE A 13 -25.58 30.92 -22.35
C ILE A 13 -25.83 32.18 -23.17
N GLU A 14 -26.36 33.21 -22.52
CA GLU A 14 -26.44 34.55 -23.09
C GLU A 14 -25.01 35.09 -23.26
N GLY A 15 -24.68 35.46 -24.49
CA GLY A 15 -23.39 36.08 -24.81
C GLY A 15 -22.66 35.50 -26.01
N PHE A 16 -23.10 34.41 -26.60
CA PHE A 16 -22.50 33.81 -27.81
C PHE A 16 -23.29 34.05 -29.10
N CYS A 17 -24.04 35.15 -29.19
CA CYS A 17 -24.77 35.52 -30.39
C CYS A 17 -24.24 36.84 -30.94
N ASP A 18 -23.38 36.74 -31.94
CA ASP A 18 -23.08 37.88 -32.80
C ASP A 18 -24.03 37.81 -34.01
N GLY A 19 -24.88 38.82 -34.18
CA GLY A 19 -25.67 39.06 -35.39
C GLY A 19 -26.68 38.01 -35.84
N GLY A 20 -27.26 37.19 -34.93
CA GLY A 20 -28.40 36.31 -35.24
C GLY A 20 -28.08 35.04 -36.06
N ARG A 21 -26.83 34.71 -36.30
CA ARG A 21 -26.41 33.47 -36.97
C ARG A 21 -26.11 32.33 -35.97
N ARG A 22 -26.91 31.30 -35.98
CA ARG A 22 -26.66 30.07 -35.22
C ARG A 22 -25.40 29.35 -35.73
N ARG A 23 -24.42 29.11 -34.85
CA ARG A 23 -23.16 28.43 -35.20
C ARG A 23 -23.32 26.91 -35.07
N SER A 24 -22.76 26.14 -36.04
CA SER A 24 -22.88 24.68 -36.08
C SER A 24 -21.89 24.02 -35.07
N ARG A 25 -22.15 22.74 -34.71
CA ARG A 25 -21.24 21.91 -33.86
C ARG A 25 -19.79 21.96 -34.33
N ARG A 26 -19.56 22.05 -35.65
CA ARG A 26 -18.22 22.14 -36.27
C ARG A 26 -17.51 23.45 -35.94
N HIS A 27 -18.24 24.55 -35.75
CA HIS A 27 -17.70 25.86 -35.35
C HIS A 27 -17.35 25.88 -33.84
N ALA A 28 -18.16 25.27 -32.99
CA ALA A 28 -17.90 25.16 -31.57
C ALA A 28 -16.63 24.31 -31.29
N LEU A 29 -16.43 23.22 -32.05
CA LEU A 29 -15.20 22.41 -31.98
C LEU A 29 -13.95 23.15 -32.47
N LYS A 30 -14.08 24.01 -33.52
CA LYS A 30 -12.98 24.85 -33.96
C LYS A 30 -12.58 25.95 -32.97
N ILE A 31 -13.56 26.54 -32.29
CA ILE A 31 -13.33 27.55 -31.23
C ILE A 31 -12.69 26.90 -30.00
N GLY A 32 -13.12 25.72 -29.59
CA GLY A 32 -12.49 24.95 -28.51
C GLY A 32 -11.03 24.54 -28.81
N GLY A 33 -10.73 24.19 -30.06
CA GLY A 33 -9.38 23.87 -30.50
C GLY A 33 -8.41 25.07 -30.54
N LEU A 34 -8.93 26.28 -30.80
CA LEU A 34 -8.15 27.52 -30.81
C LEU A 34 -7.87 28.05 -29.38
N ALA A 35 -8.77 27.81 -28.44
CA ALA A 35 -8.60 28.26 -27.05
C ALA A 35 -7.54 27.48 -26.28
N LEU A 36 -7.12 26.29 -26.75
CA LEU A 36 -6.10 25.43 -26.13
C LEU A 36 -4.73 25.53 -26.84
N GLY A 37 -4.41 26.66 -27.45
CA GLY A 37 -3.06 26.90 -28.03
C GLY A 37 -2.71 26.00 -29.22
N GLY A 38 -3.71 25.57 -30.00
CA GLY A 38 -3.49 24.76 -31.21
C GLY A 38 -3.33 23.26 -30.98
N LEU A 39 -3.45 22.79 -29.76
CA LEU A 39 -3.47 21.36 -29.44
C LEU A 39 -4.89 20.79 -29.69
N SER A 40 -5.02 19.91 -30.67
CA SER A 40 -6.26 19.18 -30.87
C SER A 40 -6.37 18.03 -29.86
N MET A 41 -7.61 17.65 -29.47
CA MET A 41 -7.85 16.50 -28.59
C MET A 41 -7.17 15.23 -29.12
N SER A 42 -7.10 15.06 -30.42
CA SER A 42 -6.36 13.96 -31.06
C SER A 42 -4.84 14.02 -30.82
N ARG A 43 -4.24 15.20 -30.70
CA ARG A 43 -2.82 15.35 -30.37
C ARG A 43 -2.54 15.13 -28.88
N LEU A 44 -3.47 15.52 -28.00
CA LEU A 44 -3.40 15.20 -26.57
C LEU A 44 -3.51 13.67 -26.34
N LEU A 45 -4.49 13.03 -26.95
CA LEU A 45 -4.64 11.56 -26.89
C LEU A 45 -3.46 10.82 -27.56
N ALA A 46 -2.87 11.37 -28.61
CA ALA A 46 -1.66 10.81 -29.22
C ALA A 46 -0.42 11.02 -28.35
N ALA A 47 -0.33 12.15 -27.63
CA ALA A 47 0.75 12.42 -26.68
C ALA A 47 0.65 11.52 -25.42
N GLU A 48 -0.57 11.27 -24.93
CA GLU A 48 -0.81 10.27 -23.87
C GLU A 48 -0.46 8.85 -24.32
N ALA A 49 -0.83 8.46 -25.55
CA ALA A 49 -0.50 7.16 -26.11
C ALA A 49 1.01 7.00 -26.40
N THR A 50 1.71 8.09 -26.76
CA THR A 50 3.17 8.08 -26.93
C THR A 50 3.91 8.17 -25.60
N GLY A 51 3.38 8.88 -24.60
CA GLY A 51 3.88 8.88 -23.23
C GLY A 51 3.81 7.50 -22.58
N ALA A 52 2.69 6.80 -22.77
CA ALA A 52 2.52 5.41 -22.31
C ALA A 52 3.47 4.42 -23.03
N ARG A 53 3.80 4.69 -24.33
CA ARG A 53 4.75 3.87 -25.09
C ARG A 53 6.22 4.18 -24.77
N SER A 54 6.54 5.42 -24.38
CA SER A 54 7.92 5.78 -24.00
C SER A 54 8.32 5.19 -22.64
N ASN A 55 7.36 5.00 -21.72
CA ASN A 55 7.62 4.34 -20.45
C ASN A 55 7.84 2.82 -20.61
N ALA A 56 7.24 2.17 -21.60
CA ALA A 56 7.49 0.76 -21.90
C ALA A 56 8.91 0.50 -22.46
N ALA A 57 9.57 1.52 -23.03
CA ALA A 57 10.94 1.41 -23.56
C ALA A 57 12.01 1.65 -22.46
N SER A 58 11.65 2.15 -21.29
CA SER A 58 12.56 2.47 -20.17
C SER A 58 12.64 1.41 -19.07
N GLY A 59 11.99 0.27 -19.22
CA GLY A 59 12.03 -0.83 -18.22
C GLY A 59 11.28 -0.53 -16.91
N GLY A 60 10.59 0.60 -16.79
CA GLY A 60 9.83 0.97 -15.59
C GLY A 60 8.38 0.48 -15.62
N LEU A 61 7.74 0.49 -14.43
CA LEU A 61 6.37 0.00 -14.23
C LEU A 61 5.29 0.88 -14.93
N GLY A 62 5.63 2.12 -15.26
CA GLY A 62 4.69 3.09 -15.82
C GLY A 62 3.76 3.76 -14.78
N HIS A 63 3.84 3.34 -13.53
CA HIS A 63 3.16 3.93 -12.38
C HIS A 63 3.98 3.71 -11.11
N LYS A 64 3.69 4.48 -10.06
CA LYS A 64 4.31 4.31 -8.75
C LYS A 64 3.43 3.43 -7.87
N ALA A 65 4.06 2.61 -7.02
CA ALA A 65 3.37 1.71 -6.10
C ALA A 65 4.06 1.61 -4.73
N VAL A 66 3.32 1.14 -3.73
CA VAL A 66 3.83 0.88 -2.38
C VAL A 66 3.41 -0.53 -1.94
N ILE A 67 4.36 -1.27 -1.39
CA ILE A 67 4.11 -2.53 -0.66
C ILE A 67 4.36 -2.26 0.82
N MET A 68 3.32 -2.38 1.65
CA MET A 68 3.37 -2.17 3.10
C MET A 68 3.35 -3.52 3.81
N VAL A 69 4.43 -3.84 4.47
CA VAL A 69 4.58 -5.05 5.29
C VAL A 69 4.35 -4.68 6.75
N TYR A 70 3.19 -5.00 7.25
CA TYR A 70 2.85 -4.81 8.65
C TYR A 70 3.36 -5.99 9.48
N LEU A 71 4.08 -5.69 10.54
CA LEU A 71 4.68 -6.65 11.49
C LEU A 71 3.88 -6.57 12.81
N PRO A 72 2.73 -7.27 12.90
CA PRO A 72 1.77 -7.07 13.98
C PRO A 72 2.33 -7.49 15.33
N GLY A 73 2.08 -6.64 16.32
CA GLY A 73 2.52 -6.88 17.70
C GLY A 73 3.83 -6.21 18.07
N GLY A 74 4.38 -5.37 17.22
CA GLY A 74 5.57 -4.56 17.51
C GLY A 74 6.89 -5.34 17.52
N PRO A 75 7.66 -5.30 16.43
CA PRO A 75 8.98 -5.95 16.36
C PRO A 75 9.97 -5.29 17.33
N SER A 76 10.78 -6.11 17.98
CA SER A 76 11.83 -5.62 18.89
C SER A 76 12.98 -5.00 18.11
N HIS A 77 13.10 -3.68 18.10
CA HIS A 77 14.20 -2.98 17.45
C HIS A 77 15.57 -3.40 18.00
N GLN A 78 15.68 -3.65 19.33
CA GLN A 78 16.91 -4.07 19.99
C GLN A 78 17.38 -5.47 19.58
N ASP A 79 16.45 -6.33 19.19
CA ASP A 79 16.76 -7.71 18.83
C ASP A 79 16.88 -7.90 17.29
N MET A 80 16.66 -6.84 16.51
CA MET A 80 16.71 -6.87 15.04
C MET A 80 17.80 -5.96 14.46
N VAL A 81 17.70 -4.67 14.67
CA VAL A 81 18.47 -3.66 13.92
C VAL A 81 19.22 -2.66 14.81
N ASP A 82 18.96 -2.64 16.11
CA ASP A 82 19.55 -1.68 17.07
C ASP A 82 20.11 -2.37 18.32
N LEU A 83 20.95 -3.39 18.12
CA LEU A 83 21.53 -4.18 19.19
C LEU A 83 22.41 -3.29 20.10
N LYS A 84 22.13 -3.33 21.41
CA LYS A 84 22.82 -2.51 22.41
C LYS A 84 23.92 -3.31 23.14
N MET A 85 24.98 -3.64 22.43
CA MET A 85 26.00 -4.57 22.91
C MET A 85 26.73 -4.08 24.17
N GLU A 86 26.82 -2.77 24.38
CA GLU A 86 27.42 -2.14 25.56
C GLU A 86 26.42 -2.03 26.74
N ALA A 87 25.15 -2.40 26.54
CA ALA A 87 24.16 -2.39 27.60
C ALA A 87 24.29 -3.65 28.50
N PRO A 88 23.76 -3.62 29.74
CA PRO A 88 23.67 -4.80 30.60
C PRO A 88 22.95 -5.97 29.94
N ALA A 89 23.25 -7.19 30.36
CA ALA A 89 22.74 -8.42 29.73
C ALA A 89 21.20 -8.47 29.68
N GLU A 90 20.53 -7.94 30.69
CA GLU A 90 19.07 -7.84 30.76
C GLU A 90 18.44 -6.84 29.76
N ILE A 91 19.27 -6.10 29.03
CA ILE A 91 18.85 -5.19 27.95
C ILE A 91 19.30 -5.73 26.60
N ARG A 92 20.60 -6.02 26.43
CA ARG A 92 21.16 -6.44 25.14
C ARG A 92 20.66 -7.80 24.64
N GLY A 93 20.18 -8.67 25.55
CA GLY A 93 19.75 -10.01 25.19
C GLY A 93 20.87 -10.95 24.79
N SER A 94 20.53 -12.05 24.12
CA SER A 94 21.47 -13.11 23.72
C SER A 94 21.93 -13.04 22.27
N PHE A 95 21.29 -12.26 21.41
CA PHE A 95 21.63 -12.17 19.99
C PHE A 95 22.90 -11.34 19.75
N ARG A 96 23.60 -11.67 18.67
CA ARG A 96 24.86 -11.03 18.29
C ARG A 96 24.68 -10.20 17.01
N PRO A 97 25.43 -9.08 16.89
CA PRO A 97 25.48 -8.34 15.65
C PRO A 97 26.35 -9.08 14.63
N ILE A 98 25.98 -8.93 13.36
CA ILE A 98 26.80 -9.29 12.21
C ILE A 98 27.01 -8.07 11.32
N ALA A 99 28.18 -7.98 10.70
CA ALA A 99 28.48 -6.95 9.72
C ALA A 99 27.59 -7.10 8.48
N THR A 100 27.24 -5.96 7.89
CA THR A 100 26.45 -5.93 6.65
C THR A 100 27.33 -5.65 5.43
N SER A 101 26.73 -5.70 4.23
CA SER A 101 27.37 -5.26 2.98
C SER A 101 27.79 -3.79 2.99
N VAL A 102 27.22 -2.98 3.90
CA VAL A 102 27.57 -1.57 4.08
C VAL A 102 28.48 -1.42 5.31
N PRO A 103 29.73 -1.01 5.14
CA PRO A 103 30.67 -0.87 6.26
C PRO A 103 30.13 0.03 7.37
N GLY A 104 30.31 -0.41 8.63
CA GLY A 104 29.86 0.32 9.81
C GLY A 104 28.40 0.11 10.19
N ILE A 105 27.63 -0.66 9.41
CA ILE A 105 26.27 -1.06 9.76
C ILE A 105 26.29 -2.52 10.20
N GLU A 106 25.76 -2.75 11.39
CA GLU A 106 25.57 -4.08 11.96
C GLU A 106 24.09 -4.29 12.30
N ILE A 107 23.62 -5.53 12.12
CA ILE A 107 22.26 -5.98 12.47
C ILE A 107 22.30 -7.36 13.10
N CYS A 108 21.17 -7.88 13.56
CA CYS A 108 21.07 -9.17 14.21
C CYS A 108 21.55 -10.34 13.32
N GLU A 109 22.27 -11.29 13.93
CA GLU A 109 22.78 -12.52 13.28
C GLU A 109 21.69 -13.39 12.61
N HIS A 110 20.44 -13.22 12.99
CA HIS A 110 19.30 -13.93 12.41
C HIS A 110 18.72 -13.27 11.16
N LEU A 111 19.38 -12.20 10.65
CA LEU A 111 19.03 -11.50 9.41
C LEU A 111 20.20 -11.50 8.40
N PRO A 112 20.82 -12.67 8.10
CA PRO A 112 22.04 -12.72 7.30
C PRO A 112 21.84 -12.33 5.83
N ARG A 113 20.64 -12.57 5.25
CA ARG A 113 20.34 -12.19 3.86
C ARG A 113 20.17 -10.68 3.73
N LEU A 114 19.46 -10.07 4.68
CA LEU A 114 19.31 -8.61 4.74
C LEU A 114 20.67 -7.95 4.98
N ALA A 115 21.49 -8.51 5.86
CA ALA A 115 22.86 -8.05 6.05
C ALA A 115 23.67 -8.08 4.75
N GLY A 116 23.53 -9.14 3.95
CA GLY A 116 24.22 -9.32 2.66
C GLY A 116 23.75 -8.38 1.54
N MET A 117 22.64 -7.66 1.71
CA MET A 117 22.11 -6.72 0.72
C MET A 117 21.66 -5.39 1.35
N MET A 118 22.30 -4.98 2.44
CA MET A 118 21.97 -3.77 3.19
C MET A 118 22.01 -2.50 2.31
N GLU A 119 22.81 -2.48 1.27
CA GLU A 119 22.88 -1.37 0.30
C GLU A 119 21.52 -1.09 -0.38
N LYS A 120 20.59 -2.05 -0.37
CA LYS A 120 19.22 -1.90 -0.92
C LYS A 120 18.19 -1.47 0.11
N PHE A 121 18.58 -1.37 1.38
CA PHE A 121 17.70 -0.99 2.49
C PHE A 121 18.14 0.32 3.14
N ALA A 122 17.18 1.03 3.71
CA ALA A 122 17.41 2.06 4.71
C ALA A 122 16.74 1.62 6.01
N ILE A 123 17.44 1.80 7.13
CA ILE A 123 16.93 1.45 8.47
C ILE A 123 16.69 2.73 9.24
N ILE A 124 15.52 2.89 9.82
CA ILE A 124 15.23 3.92 10.82
C ILE A 124 15.28 3.26 12.18
N ARG A 125 16.20 3.70 13.04
CA ARG A 125 16.36 3.22 14.43
C ARG A 125 15.67 4.12 15.46
N SER A 126 15.25 5.31 15.06
CA SER A 126 14.68 6.35 15.91
C SER A 126 13.20 6.60 15.66
N LEU A 127 12.46 5.57 15.19
CA LEU A 127 11.04 5.68 14.94
C LEU A 127 10.29 5.85 16.26
N HIS A 128 9.39 6.83 16.34
CA HIS A 128 8.57 7.12 17.51
C HIS A 128 7.17 7.58 17.15
N GLY A 129 6.30 7.76 18.15
CA GLY A 129 4.91 8.15 17.95
C GLY A 129 3.94 6.98 18.02
N GLY A 130 4.41 5.81 18.43
CA GLY A 130 3.58 4.64 18.74
C GLY A 130 2.68 4.88 19.95
N LEU A 131 1.67 4.01 20.10
CA LEU A 131 0.81 3.95 21.28
C LEU A 131 0.97 2.59 21.95
N ASP A 132 0.73 2.53 23.26
CA ASP A 132 0.70 1.26 24.01
C ASP A 132 -0.61 0.50 23.77
N GLN A 133 -0.89 0.26 22.47
CA GLN A 133 -2.09 -0.45 22.02
C GLN A 133 -1.79 -1.07 20.65
N HIS A 134 -2.33 -2.26 20.39
CA HIS A 134 -2.28 -2.85 19.06
C HIS A 134 -3.14 -2.05 18.08
N CYS A 135 -2.55 -1.05 17.46
CA CYS A 135 -3.19 -0.12 16.55
C CYS A 135 -2.54 -0.15 15.17
N SER A 136 -2.96 -1.09 14.33
CA SER A 136 -2.50 -1.20 12.95
C SER A 136 -2.76 0.05 12.12
N ASP A 137 -3.78 0.84 12.47
CA ASP A 137 -4.14 2.07 11.73
C ASP A 137 -2.97 3.07 11.70
N LEU A 138 -2.14 3.12 12.76
CA LEU A 138 -0.93 3.93 12.78
C LEU A 138 0.03 3.56 11.65
N CYS A 139 0.27 2.25 11.44
CA CYS A 139 1.14 1.74 10.36
C CYS A 139 0.50 1.84 8.96
N LEU A 140 -0.81 2.03 8.86
CA LEU A 140 -1.53 2.01 7.59
C LEU A 140 -1.99 3.39 7.13
N SER A 141 -2.17 4.34 8.07
CA SER A 141 -2.64 5.71 7.78
C SER A 141 -1.74 6.82 8.32
N GLY A 142 -0.83 6.51 9.27
CA GLY A 142 -0.08 7.50 10.04
C GLY A 142 -0.86 8.08 11.23
N TYR A 143 -2.10 7.64 11.44
CA TYR A 143 -2.95 8.10 12.53
C TYR A 143 -3.40 6.94 13.41
N PRO A 144 -3.45 7.13 14.72
CA PRO A 144 -4.10 6.16 15.61
C PRO A 144 -5.61 6.15 15.38
N ILE A 145 -6.29 5.15 15.91
CA ILE A 145 -7.76 5.08 15.88
C ILE A 145 -8.32 6.35 16.55
N GLY A 146 -9.10 7.09 15.80
CA GLY A 146 -9.75 8.30 16.33
C GLY A 146 -10.83 8.00 17.37
N PRO A 147 -11.23 8.99 18.18
CA PRO A 147 -12.22 8.84 19.26
C PRO A 147 -13.62 8.43 18.79
N ARG A 148 -13.91 8.54 17.48
CA ARG A 148 -15.19 8.13 16.85
C ARG A 148 -15.14 6.74 16.24
N GLY A 149 -14.05 5.98 16.47
CA GLY A 149 -13.85 4.65 15.92
C GLY A 149 -13.27 4.65 14.50
N ARG A 150 -13.14 3.45 13.93
CA ARG A 150 -12.43 3.22 12.65
C ARG A 150 -13.13 3.79 11.44
N GLN A 151 -14.44 3.88 11.43
CA GLN A 151 -15.22 4.27 10.24
C GLN A 151 -15.07 5.76 9.90
N ASP A 152 -14.86 6.61 10.90
CA ASP A 152 -14.69 8.06 10.73
C ASP A 152 -13.22 8.50 10.83
N GLY A 153 -12.28 7.54 10.89
CA GLY A 153 -10.85 7.79 10.99
C GLY A 153 -10.23 8.26 9.67
N HIS A 154 -8.95 8.61 9.75
CA HIS A 154 -8.18 8.94 8.55
C HIS A 154 -8.06 7.73 7.61
N PRO A 155 -8.14 7.94 6.29
CA PRO A 155 -7.98 6.87 5.32
C PRO A 155 -6.55 6.32 5.35
N SER A 156 -6.41 5.01 5.13
CA SER A 156 -5.11 4.39 4.90
C SER A 156 -4.45 4.95 3.64
N LEU A 157 -3.12 4.79 3.52
CA LEU A 157 -2.38 5.21 2.33
C LEU A 157 -2.99 4.61 1.06
N GLY A 158 -3.35 3.33 1.06
CA GLY A 158 -3.97 2.67 -0.08
C GLY A 158 -5.33 3.25 -0.46
N ALA A 159 -6.15 3.61 0.53
CA ALA A 159 -7.43 4.27 0.30
C ALA A 159 -7.24 5.70 -0.25
N SER A 160 -6.25 6.43 0.26
CA SER A 160 -5.88 7.76 -0.23
C SER A 160 -5.41 7.70 -1.68
N LEU A 161 -4.56 6.73 -2.05
CA LEU A 161 -4.13 6.51 -3.44
C LEU A 161 -5.29 6.11 -4.35
N SER A 162 -6.19 5.25 -3.87
CA SER A 162 -7.41 4.90 -4.59
C SER A 162 -8.26 6.14 -4.91
N ARG A 163 -8.30 7.13 -4.01
CA ARG A 163 -9.06 8.38 -4.17
C ARG A 163 -8.35 9.39 -5.07
N LEU A 164 -7.04 9.57 -4.90
CA LEU A 164 -6.26 10.60 -5.59
C LEU A 164 -5.89 10.19 -7.01
N GLU A 165 -5.43 8.96 -7.17
CA GLU A 165 -4.84 8.45 -8.42
C GLU A 165 -5.78 7.51 -9.18
N GLY A 166 -6.67 6.83 -8.45
CA GLY A 166 -7.52 5.79 -9.04
C GLY A 166 -6.74 4.57 -9.56
N PRO A 167 -7.41 3.68 -10.29
CA PRO A 167 -6.79 2.49 -10.87
C PRO A 167 -5.91 2.84 -12.07
N VAL A 168 -4.79 2.12 -12.22
CA VAL A 168 -3.94 2.17 -13.44
C VAL A 168 -4.67 1.53 -14.62
N ASP A 169 -5.30 0.40 -14.36
CA ASP A 169 -6.19 -0.33 -15.26
C ASP A 169 -7.54 -0.49 -14.57
N ARG A 170 -8.64 -0.20 -15.25
CA ARG A 170 -10.00 -0.28 -14.69
C ARG A 170 -10.34 -1.67 -14.16
N ALA A 171 -9.74 -2.70 -14.74
CA ALA A 171 -9.92 -4.09 -14.36
C ALA A 171 -8.99 -4.55 -13.21
N VAL A 172 -8.15 -3.65 -12.65
CA VAL A 172 -7.25 -3.95 -11.54
C VAL A 172 -7.54 -2.98 -10.39
N PRO A 173 -7.85 -3.48 -9.18
CA PRO A 173 -8.11 -2.60 -8.04
C PRO A 173 -6.86 -1.79 -7.70
N PRO A 174 -6.96 -0.49 -7.40
CA PRO A 174 -5.82 0.33 -7.03
C PRO A 174 -5.23 -0.01 -5.66
N PHE A 175 -6.01 -0.67 -4.80
CA PHE A 175 -5.63 -1.03 -3.44
C PHE A 175 -6.05 -2.46 -3.12
N VAL A 176 -5.10 -3.28 -2.67
CA VAL A 176 -5.29 -4.69 -2.31
C VAL A 176 -4.73 -4.95 -0.92
N GLY A 177 -5.50 -5.61 -0.08
CA GLY A 177 -5.09 -6.09 1.24
C GLY A 177 -4.93 -7.61 1.23
N LEU A 178 -3.71 -8.08 1.43
CA LEU A 178 -3.36 -9.50 1.54
C LEU A 178 -3.33 -9.97 3.01
N THR A 179 -4.00 -9.23 3.89
CA THR A 179 -4.05 -9.57 5.30
C THR A 179 -5.03 -10.72 5.54
N ILE A 180 -4.62 -11.64 6.39
CA ILE A 180 -5.42 -12.80 6.75
C ILE A 180 -6.29 -12.44 7.94
N LYS A 181 -7.50 -12.98 7.98
CA LYS A 181 -8.38 -12.86 9.12
C LYS A 181 -7.75 -13.58 10.33
N THR A 182 -7.38 -12.82 11.35
CA THR A 182 -6.77 -13.33 12.58
C THR A 182 -7.75 -13.25 13.76
N ARG A 183 -7.50 -14.00 14.82
CA ARG A 183 -8.29 -13.91 16.05
C ARG A 183 -8.20 -12.53 16.70
N HIS A 184 -7.01 -11.90 16.64
CA HIS A 184 -6.80 -10.53 17.09
C HIS A 184 -7.01 -9.57 15.89
N ALA A 185 -8.18 -8.97 15.81
CA ALA A 185 -8.62 -8.18 14.64
C ALA A 185 -7.61 -7.12 14.11
N PRO A 186 -6.85 -6.37 14.94
CA PRO A 186 -5.83 -5.45 14.44
C PRO A 186 -4.76 -6.08 13.57
N TYR A 187 -4.40 -7.35 13.79
CA TYR A 187 -3.34 -8.03 13.05
C TYR A 187 -3.75 -8.37 11.61
N GLY A 188 -5.04 -8.49 11.36
CA GLY A 188 -5.62 -8.74 10.03
C GLY A 188 -6.18 -7.48 9.35
N ASN A 189 -5.85 -6.28 9.81
CA ASN A 189 -6.34 -5.05 9.22
C ASN A 189 -5.63 -4.77 7.88
N PRO A 190 -6.36 -4.72 6.75
CA PRO A 190 -5.78 -4.43 5.44
C PRO A 190 -5.55 -2.94 5.17
N GLY A 191 -6.01 -2.08 6.05
CA GLY A 191 -6.09 -0.63 5.86
C GLY A 191 -7.52 -0.17 5.53
N LEU A 192 -8.06 0.66 6.39
CA LEU A 192 -9.44 1.11 6.27
C LEU A 192 -9.57 2.35 5.38
N PRO A 193 -10.72 2.52 4.70
CA PRO A 193 -10.97 3.69 3.89
C PRO A 193 -11.26 4.96 4.71
N GLY A 194 -11.53 4.83 6.02
CA GLY A 194 -11.85 5.94 6.88
C GLY A 194 -13.02 6.79 6.32
N PHE A 195 -12.89 8.09 6.42
CA PHE A 195 -13.90 9.03 5.92
C PHE A 195 -14.11 9.03 4.40
N LEU A 196 -13.29 8.30 3.62
CA LEU A 196 -13.51 8.14 2.17
C LEU A 196 -14.62 7.15 1.84
N GLY A 197 -15.00 6.32 2.81
CA GLY A 197 -16.06 5.33 2.64
C GLY A 197 -15.64 4.13 1.79
N ALA A 198 -16.57 3.20 1.67
CA ALA A 198 -16.32 1.87 1.09
C ALA A 198 -15.85 1.87 -0.37
N ALA A 199 -16.06 2.99 -1.13
CA ALA A 199 -15.58 3.13 -2.52
C ALA A 199 -14.05 2.99 -2.65
N HIS A 200 -13.34 3.27 -1.59
CA HIS A 200 -11.89 3.26 -1.53
C HIS A 200 -11.35 2.19 -0.57
N ALA A 201 -12.21 1.26 -0.13
CA ALA A 201 -11.79 0.10 0.66
C ALA A 201 -10.86 -0.81 -0.14
N PRO A 202 -9.93 -1.54 0.52
CA PRO A 202 -9.09 -2.51 -0.16
C PRO A 202 -9.91 -3.65 -0.75
N CYS A 203 -9.51 -4.14 -1.91
CA CYS A 203 -9.90 -5.44 -2.40
C CYS A 203 -9.16 -6.50 -1.55
N GLN A 204 -9.89 -7.40 -0.93
CA GLN A 204 -9.32 -8.52 -0.17
C GLN A 204 -9.63 -9.82 -0.90
N PRO A 205 -8.63 -10.40 -1.60
CA PRO A 205 -8.78 -11.71 -2.20
C PRO A 205 -8.62 -12.77 -1.10
N ASP A 206 -9.72 -13.13 -0.46
CA ASP A 206 -9.79 -14.30 0.43
C ASP A 206 -10.00 -15.59 -0.36
N ASP A 207 -9.84 -16.76 0.31
CA ASP A 207 -9.99 -18.06 -0.35
C ASP A 207 -11.39 -18.26 -0.95
N GLU A 208 -12.43 -17.74 -0.30
CA GLU A 208 -13.81 -17.77 -0.81
C GLU A 208 -13.98 -16.82 -2.00
N GLY A 209 -13.38 -15.61 -1.92
CA GLY A 209 -13.35 -14.64 -2.99
C GLY A 209 -12.54 -15.13 -4.18
N LEU A 210 -11.37 -15.75 -3.96
CA LEU A 210 -10.56 -16.38 -5.02
C LEU A 210 -11.28 -17.57 -5.68
N ALA A 211 -11.95 -18.40 -4.90
CA ALA A 211 -12.77 -19.50 -5.44
C ALA A 211 -13.94 -18.97 -6.26
N SER A 212 -14.54 -17.84 -5.83
CA SER A 212 -15.61 -17.14 -6.55
C SER A 212 -15.11 -16.43 -7.81
N MET A 213 -13.85 -15.92 -7.79
CA MET A 213 -13.18 -15.31 -8.93
C MET A 213 -12.72 -16.35 -9.96
N ARG A 214 -12.42 -17.59 -9.54
CA ARG A 214 -12.24 -18.73 -10.43
C ARG A 214 -13.62 -19.19 -10.87
N LEU A 215 -14.11 -18.64 -11.96
CA LEU A 215 -15.41 -18.95 -12.58
C LEU A 215 -15.55 -20.45 -12.89
N SER A 216 -15.66 -21.30 -11.87
CA SER A 216 -15.91 -22.71 -12.07
C SER A 216 -17.30 -22.91 -12.71
N GLY A 217 -17.31 -23.22 -14.00
CA GLY A 217 -18.52 -23.50 -14.76
C GLY A 217 -19.29 -22.32 -15.32
N VAL A 218 -18.77 -21.08 -15.22
CA VAL A 218 -19.37 -19.89 -15.84
C VAL A 218 -18.38 -19.32 -16.86
N THR A 219 -18.79 -19.20 -18.12
CA THR A 219 -17.96 -18.57 -19.15
C THR A 219 -18.06 -17.04 -19.08
N LEU A 220 -17.06 -16.31 -19.61
CA LEU A 220 -17.08 -14.85 -19.72
C LEU A 220 -18.31 -14.36 -20.51
N ASP A 221 -18.75 -15.10 -21.51
CA ASP A 221 -19.96 -14.80 -22.29
C ASP A 221 -21.22 -14.89 -21.43
N THR A 222 -21.35 -15.95 -20.61
CA THR A 222 -22.49 -16.12 -19.67
C THR A 222 -22.51 -15.03 -18.60
N LEU A 223 -21.33 -14.52 -18.19
CA LEU A 223 -21.22 -13.38 -17.26
C LEU A 223 -21.61 -12.08 -17.96
N GLY A 224 -21.19 -11.89 -19.20
CA GLY A 224 -21.59 -10.76 -20.05
C GLY A 224 -23.11 -10.70 -20.24
N ASP A 225 -23.74 -11.85 -20.51
CA ASP A 225 -25.19 -11.97 -20.65
C ASP A 225 -25.93 -11.67 -19.34
N ARG A 226 -25.41 -12.17 -18.19
CA ARG A 226 -25.98 -11.85 -16.87
C ARG A 226 -25.83 -10.37 -16.53
N ARG A 227 -24.71 -9.73 -16.87
CA ARG A 227 -24.50 -8.29 -16.72
C ARG A 227 -25.53 -7.51 -17.56
N GLY A 228 -25.68 -7.87 -18.82
CA GLY A 228 -26.67 -7.26 -19.72
C GLY A 228 -28.09 -7.37 -19.18
N LEU A 229 -28.43 -8.51 -18.56
CA LEU A 229 -29.73 -8.74 -17.92
C LEU A 229 -29.91 -7.87 -16.67
N VAL A 230 -28.89 -7.80 -15.78
CA VAL A 230 -28.91 -6.95 -14.58
C VAL A 230 -29.01 -5.48 -14.97
N GLU A 231 -28.23 -5.01 -15.94
CA GLU A 231 -28.29 -3.64 -16.46
C GLU A 231 -29.67 -3.32 -17.11
N GLY A 232 -30.28 -4.32 -17.72
CA GLY A 232 -31.65 -4.22 -18.26
C GLY A 232 -32.70 -4.04 -17.16
N ILE A 233 -32.62 -4.86 -16.10
CA ILE A 233 -33.50 -4.81 -14.93
C ILE A 233 -33.27 -3.51 -14.15
N ASP A 234 -32.05 -3.08 -13.98
CA ASP A 234 -31.70 -1.84 -13.25
C ASP A 234 -32.10 -0.58 -14.05
N ARG A 235 -32.03 -0.61 -15.39
CA ARG A 235 -32.59 0.46 -16.22
C ARG A 235 -34.11 0.56 -16.04
N PHE A 236 -34.82 -0.57 -15.94
CA PHE A 236 -36.23 -0.61 -15.68
C PHE A 236 -36.59 -0.10 -14.26
N ARG A 237 -35.82 -0.49 -13.25
CA ARG A 237 -35.95 0.00 -11.87
C ARG A 237 -35.66 1.50 -11.77
N ARG A 238 -34.60 2.02 -12.39
CA ARG A 238 -34.25 3.45 -12.43
C ARG A 238 -35.31 4.32 -13.11
N TRP A 239 -35.95 3.78 -14.13
CA TRP A 239 -37.08 4.46 -14.75
C TRP A 239 -38.25 4.61 -13.76
N ARG A 240 -38.41 3.70 -12.81
CA ARG A 240 -39.43 3.71 -11.77
C ARG A 240 -39.06 4.53 -10.53
N ASP A 241 -37.78 4.53 -10.09
CA ASP A 241 -37.31 5.08 -8.79
C ASP A 241 -36.12 6.03 -9.01
N ALA A 242 -36.37 7.27 -9.41
CA ALA A 242 -35.36 8.22 -9.91
C ALA A 242 -34.38 8.84 -8.87
N SER A 243 -34.22 8.33 -7.65
CA SER A 243 -33.48 9.10 -6.62
C SER A 243 -32.47 8.38 -5.72
N ALA A 244 -32.24 7.08 -5.79
CA ALA A 244 -31.49 6.40 -4.72
C ALA A 244 -30.29 5.52 -5.14
N THR A 245 -29.94 5.32 -6.41
CA THR A 245 -29.10 4.18 -6.84
C THR A 245 -27.76 4.48 -7.52
N ALA A 246 -27.38 5.71 -7.76
CA ALA A 246 -26.15 6.06 -8.53
C ALA A 246 -24.83 5.53 -7.90
N GLY A 247 -24.77 5.36 -6.58
CA GLY A 247 -23.57 4.85 -5.88
C GLY A 247 -23.40 3.33 -6.01
N HIS A 248 -24.49 2.57 -5.94
CA HIS A 248 -24.46 1.10 -6.01
C HIS A 248 -24.08 0.56 -7.38
N ASP A 249 -24.50 1.23 -8.44
CA ASP A 249 -24.27 0.80 -9.83
C ASP A 249 -22.78 0.93 -10.22
N ALA A 250 -22.12 1.99 -9.78
CA ALA A 250 -20.68 2.19 -10.00
C ALA A 250 -19.84 1.12 -9.28
N TYR A 251 -20.31 0.69 -8.11
CA TYR A 251 -19.70 -0.40 -7.34
C TYR A 251 -19.81 -1.75 -8.01
N ALA A 252 -21.02 -2.10 -8.44
CA ALA A 252 -21.28 -3.37 -9.12
C ALA A 252 -20.50 -3.46 -10.43
N ALA A 253 -20.42 -2.36 -11.20
CA ALA A 253 -19.62 -2.30 -12.41
C ALA A 253 -18.13 -2.48 -12.13
N LYS A 254 -17.57 -1.80 -11.11
CA LYS A 254 -16.17 -1.92 -10.71
C LYS A 254 -15.84 -3.33 -10.22
N ALA A 255 -16.70 -3.92 -9.39
CA ALA A 255 -16.54 -5.29 -8.92
C ALA A 255 -16.56 -6.29 -10.10
N PHE A 256 -17.43 -6.08 -11.06
CA PHE A 256 -17.51 -6.92 -12.26
C PHE A 256 -16.25 -6.81 -13.12
N ASP A 257 -15.75 -5.60 -13.37
CA ASP A 257 -14.53 -5.38 -14.16
C ASP A 257 -13.32 -6.07 -13.51
N VAL A 258 -13.21 -6.04 -12.16
CA VAL A 258 -12.17 -6.74 -11.40
C VAL A 258 -12.35 -8.26 -11.48
N LEU A 259 -13.58 -8.76 -11.30
CA LEU A 259 -13.89 -10.20 -11.35
C LEU A 259 -13.66 -10.84 -12.73
N THR A 260 -13.74 -10.04 -13.79
CA THR A 260 -13.50 -10.51 -15.17
C THR A 260 -12.07 -10.26 -15.64
N SER A 261 -11.22 -9.63 -14.81
CA SER A 261 -9.83 -9.35 -15.14
C SER A 261 -8.96 -10.60 -15.05
N SER A 262 -8.58 -11.16 -16.18
CA SER A 262 -7.58 -12.23 -16.23
C SER A 262 -6.26 -11.79 -15.58
N ARG A 263 -5.83 -10.54 -15.80
CA ARG A 263 -4.56 -9.99 -15.30
C ARG A 263 -4.50 -9.93 -13.77
N PHE A 264 -5.59 -9.53 -13.11
CA PHE A 264 -5.65 -9.49 -11.65
C PHE A 264 -5.65 -10.89 -11.06
N VAL A 265 -6.50 -11.79 -11.59
CA VAL A 265 -6.58 -13.20 -11.15
C VAL A 265 -5.25 -13.93 -11.40
N GLU A 266 -4.61 -13.68 -12.53
CA GLU A 266 -3.30 -14.25 -12.86
C GLU A 266 -2.19 -13.75 -11.91
N ALA A 267 -2.27 -12.50 -11.45
CA ALA A 267 -1.31 -11.97 -10.47
C ALA A 267 -1.40 -12.65 -9.10
N LEU A 268 -2.58 -13.13 -8.73
CA LEU A 268 -2.80 -13.89 -7.48
C LEU A 268 -2.32 -15.35 -7.57
N ASP A 269 -2.14 -15.88 -8.76
CA ASP A 269 -1.75 -17.28 -8.99
C ASP A 269 -0.21 -17.43 -9.00
N VAL A 270 0.35 -17.77 -7.82
CA VAL A 270 1.81 -17.99 -7.66
C VAL A 270 2.33 -19.20 -8.42
N GLU A 271 1.47 -20.16 -8.81
CA GLU A 271 1.87 -21.34 -9.57
C GLU A 271 2.34 -20.96 -10.99
N ARG A 272 2.04 -19.77 -11.46
CA ARG A 272 2.52 -19.24 -12.74
C ARG A 272 3.97 -18.76 -12.71
N GLU A 273 4.56 -18.62 -11.52
CA GLU A 273 5.99 -18.34 -11.37
C GLU A 273 6.80 -19.63 -11.43
N ASP A 274 8.03 -19.52 -11.89
CA ASP A 274 8.95 -20.64 -11.89
C ASP A 274 9.29 -21.10 -10.46
N ALA A 275 9.66 -22.37 -10.33
CA ALA A 275 9.92 -22.99 -9.03
C ALA A 275 11.08 -22.30 -8.28
N ALA A 276 12.13 -21.84 -8.99
CA ALA A 276 13.28 -21.18 -8.38
C ALA A 276 12.89 -19.83 -7.77
N THR A 277 12.06 -19.04 -8.47
CA THR A 277 11.50 -17.80 -7.95
C THR A 277 10.67 -18.07 -6.70
N ARG A 278 9.75 -19.04 -6.73
CA ARG A 278 8.92 -19.39 -5.57
C ARG A 278 9.76 -19.86 -4.37
N ASP A 279 10.79 -20.66 -4.61
CA ASP A 279 11.68 -21.16 -3.55
C ASP A 279 12.55 -20.04 -2.95
N ARG A 280 12.91 -19.01 -3.75
CA ARG A 280 13.61 -17.81 -3.28
C ARG A 280 12.80 -17.06 -2.23
N TYR A 281 11.50 -16.85 -2.45
CA TYR A 281 10.60 -16.22 -1.48
C TYR A 281 10.34 -17.11 -0.26
N GLY A 282 10.39 -18.41 -0.43
CA GLY A 282 9.97 -19.39 0.53
C GLY A 282 8.50 -19.76 0.35
N ARG A 283 8.15 -20.96 0.77
CA ARG A 283 6.79 -21.45 0.66
C ARG A 283 6.00 -21.12 1.91
N GLY A 284 4.75 -20.77 1.72
CA GLY A 284 3.83 -20.55 2.82
C GLY A 284 3.52 -21.83 3.60
N SER A 285 3.14 -21.68 4.85
CA SER A 285 2.59 -22.75 5.68
C SER A 285 1.23 -22.32 6.21
N ALA A 286 0.26 -23.23 6.14
CA ALA A 286 -1.04 -23.04 6.75
C ALA A 286 -0.99 -23.15 8.28
N ASP A 287 0.11 -23.68 8.83
CA ASP A 287 0.25 -23.83 10.27
C ASP A 287 0.40 -22.46 10.94
N PRO A 288 -0.39 -22.14 11.96
CA PRO A 288 -0.20 -20.95 12.78
C PRO A 288 1.05 -21.15 13.64
N ALA A 289 2.24 -20.90 13.07
CA ALA A 289 3.53 -21.21 13.68
C ALA A 289 3.82 -20.42 14.96
N PHE A 290 3.05 -19.36 15.29
CA PHE A 290 3.39 -18.43 16.38
C PHE A 290 2.24 -18.08 17.32
N GLY A 291 1.27 -18.95 17.47
CA GLY A 291 0.17 -18.80 18.41
C GLY A 291 -1.16 -18.45 17.72
N GLU A 292 -2.23 -18.55 18.50
CA GLU A 292 -3.61 -18.45 18.00
C GLU A 292 -3.99 -17.06 17.45
N ASP A 293 -3.22 -16.02 17.80
CA ASP A 293 -3.48 -14.64 17.38
C ASP A 293 -2.78 -14.28 16.07
N ALA A 294 -1.78 -15.06 15.65
CA ALA A 294 -1.05 -14.86 14.42
C ALA A 294 -1.75 -15.53 13.23
N GLY A 295 -1.70 -14.89 12.10
CA GLY A 295 -2.02 -15.54 10.83
C GLY A 295 -0.97 -16.59 10.44
N PRO A 296 -1.29 -17.46 9.48
CA PRO A 296 -0.30 -18.38 8.90
C PRO A 296 0.90 -17.61 8.34
N HIS A 297 2.09 -18.23 8.34
CA HIS A 297 3.27 -17.64 7.72
C HIS A 297 3.23 -17.87 6.22
N TRP A 298 2.44 -17.11 5.53
CA TRP A 298 2.37 -17.19 4.08
C TRP A 298 3.43 -16.27 3.46
N MET A 299 4.61 -16.83 3.26
CA MET A 299 5.72 -16.15 2.57
C MET A 299 5.34 -15.84 1.12
N ASP A 300 4.46 -16.65 0.51
CA ASP A 300 3.89 -16.41 -0.81
C ASP A 300 3.21 -15.04 -0.95
N GLN A 301 2.72 -14.43 0.15
CA GLN A 301 2.13 -13.09 0.10
C GLN A 301 3.11 -12.02 -0.41
N PHE A 302 4.40 -12.16 -0.12
CA PHE A 302 5.42 -11.24 -0.65
C PHE A 302 5.58 -11.37 -2.16
N LEU A 303 5.51 -12.59 -2.68
CA LEU A 303 5.51 -12.86 -4.12
C LEU A 303 4.23 -12.33 -4.77
N VAL A 304 3.06 -12.60 -4.18
CA VAL A 304 1.77 -12.06 -4.64
C VAL A 304 1.80 -10.54 -4.66
N ALA A 305 2.34 -9.89 -3.63
CA ALA A 305 2.45 -8.42 -3.57
C ALA A 305 3.26 -7.86 -4.74
N ARG A 306 4.41 -8.47 -5.09
CA ARG A 306 5.21 -8.09 -6.26
C ARG A 306 4.40 -8.25 -7.55
N ARG A 307 3.73 -9.38 -7.74
CA ARG A 307 2.90 -9.66 -8.93
C ARG A 307 1.75 -8.68 -9.08
N LEU A 308 1.11 -8.31 -7.97
CA LEU A 308 0.01 -7.34 -7.95
C LEU A 308 0.46 -5.93 -8.37
N VAL A 309 1.62 -5.47 -7.90
CA VAL A 309 2.12 -4.15 -8.35
C VAL A 309 2.49 -4.17 -9.83
N GLU A 310 3.04 -5.27 -10.36
CA GLU A 310 3.26 -5.45 -11.80
C GLU A 310 1.94 -5.47 -12.59
N ALA A 311 0.87 -5.99 -12.01
CA ALA A 311 -0.45 -5.99 -12.63
C ALA A 311 -1.13 -4.62 -12.65
N GLY A 312 -0.65 -3.64 -11.87
CA GLY A 312 -1.20 -2.28 -11.83
C GLY A 312 -1.80 -1.85 -10.48
N VAL A 313 -1.64 -2.66 -9.43
CA VAL A 313 -2.04 -2.27 -8.07
C VAL A 313 -1.10 -1.20 -7.55
N ARG A 314 -1.65 -0.09 -7.04
CA ARG A 314 -0.85 1.02 -6.50
C ARG A 314 -0.42 0.84 -5.05
N CYS A 315 -1.23 0.14 -4.27
CA CYS A 315 -0.90 -0.16 -2.88
C CYS A 315 -1.28 -1.61 -2.55
N VAL A 316 -0.31 -2.34 -2.02
CA VAL A 316 -0.54 -3.68 -1.46
C VAL A 316 -0.16 -3.63 0.01
N THR A 317 -1.08 -4.05 0.88
CA THR A 317 -0.79 -4.25 2.31
C THR A 317 -0.78 -5.74 2.61
N LEU A 318 0.19 -6.18 3.39
CA LEU A 318 0.24 -7.53 3.93
C LEU A 318 0.66 -7.49 5.39
N SER A 319 0.26 -8.48 6.17
CA SER A 319 0.72 -8.65 7.54
C SER A 319 1.50 -9.96 7.68
N PHE A 320 2.59 -9.94 8.43
CA PHE A 320 3.50 -11.07 8.51
C PHE A 320 3.92 -11.37 9.94
N GLY A 321 3.69 -12.60 10.38
CA GLY A 321 4.11 -13.13 11.66
C GLY A 321 3.29 -12.63 12.84
N SER A 322 3.82 -12.88 14.04
CA SER A 322 3.32 -12.36 15.31
C SER A 322 4.52 -11.90 16.14
N TRP A 323 4.60 -10.58 16.35
CA TRP A 323 5.76 -9.96 17.01
C TRP A 323 5.48 -9.63 18.48
N ASP A 324 4.30 -9.96 18.98
CA ASP A 324 3.87 -9.74 20.36
C ASP A 324 4.50 -10.77 21.32
N ARG A 325 5.79 -10.58 21.64
CA ARG A 325 6.62 -11.53 22.36
C ARG A 325 6.81 -11.19 23.84
N HIS A 326 5.74 -11.28 24.61
CA HIS A 326 5.79 -11.10 26.07
C HIS A 326 6.52 -12.23 26.80
N HIS A 327 6.76 -13.36 26.14
CA HIS A 327 7.48 -14.49 26.70
C HIS A 327 8.30 -15.24 25.64
N SER A 328 9.37 -15.90 26.07
CA SER A 328 10.20 -16.79 25.23
C SER A 328 10.68 -16.13 23.92
N ASN A 329 10.95 -14.81 23.94
CA ASN A 329 11.32 -14.03 22.77
C ASN A 329 12.54 -14.65 22.07
N PHE A 330 13.62 -14.92 22.81
CA PHE A 330 14.89 -15.41 22.26
C PHE A 330 14.85 -16.86 21.76
N ALA A 331 13.87 -17.65 22.19
CA ALA A 331 13.66 -19.01 21.69
C ALA A 331 12.84 -19.05 20.39
N ARG A 332 11.93 -18.09 20.19
CA ARG A 332 10.98 -18.11 19.08
C ARG A 332 11.30 -17.12 17.97
N LEU A 333 11.94 -16.00 18.29
CA LEU A 333 12.26 -14.95 17.34
C LEU A 333 13.20 -15.41 16.23
N PRO A 334 14.21 -16.28 16.44
CA PRO A 334 15.11 -16.73 15.39
C PRO A 334 14.40 -17.36 14.18
N ASP A 335 13.44 -18.25 14.38
CA ASP A 335 12.66 -18.86 13.27
C ASP A 335 11.83 -17.81 12.51
N GLN A 336 11.21 -16.89 13.23
CA GLN A 336 10.45 -15.82 12.61
C GLN A 336 11.35 -14.85 11.83
N LEU A 337 12.50 -14.49 12.37
CA LEU A 337 13.48 -13.64 11.68
C LEU A 337 14.01 -14.30 10.42
N ALA A 338 14.33 -15.61 10.46
CA ALA A 338 14.81 -16.33 9.30
C ALA A 338 13.79 -16.33 8.15
N ARG A 339 12.50 -16.50 8.45
CA ARG A 339 11.43 -16.44 7.44
C ARG A 339 11.22 -15.03 6.92
N PHE A 340 11.22 -14.03 7.82
CA PHE A 340 11.12 -12.62 7.43
C PHE A 340 12.30 -12.21 6.55
N ASP A 341 13.52 -12.55 6.97
CA ASP A 341 14.76 -12.30 6.23
C ASP A 341 14.67 -12.85 4.79
N GLN A 342 14.23 -14.11 4.66
CA GLN A 342 14.05 -14.72 3.35
C GLN A 342 13.03 -13.98 2.49
N ALA A 343 11.84 -13.73 3.01
CA ALA A 343 10.75 -13.16 2.24
C ALA A 343 10.98 -11.70 1.84
N ILE A 344 11.45 -10.85 2.77
CA ILE A 344 11.69 -9.42 2.50
C ILE A 344 12.86 -9.20 1.54
N THR A 345 13.91 -10.01 1.68
CA THR A 345 15.08 -9.91 0.79
C THR A 345 14.78 -10.46 -0.60
N ALA A 346 13.97 -11.51 -0.71
CA ALA A 346 13.48 -12.00 -1.98
C ALA A 346 12.64 -10.94 -2.71
N LEU A 347 11.72 -10.28 -1.99
CA LEU A 347 10.91 -9.20 -2.54
C LEU A 347 11.78 -8.06 -3.07
N VAL A 348 12.67 -7.51 -2.23
CA VAL A 348 13.50 -6.36 -2.61
C VAL A 348 14.47 -6.73 -3.73
N GLY A 349 15.07 -7.93 -3.66
CA GLY A 349 15.96 -8.43 -4.72
C GLY A 349 15.21 -8.59 -6.05
N ASP A 350 14.01 -9.18 -6.04
CA ASP A 350 13.20 -9.39 -7.25
C ASP A 350 12.75 -8.05 -7.88
N LEU A 351 12.40 -7.05 -7.06
CA LEU A 351 12.11 -5.70 -7.55
C LEU A 351 13.33 -5.07 -8.25
N HIS A 352 14.54 -5.25 -7.70
CA HIS A 352 15.77 -4.79 -8.33
C HIS A 352 16.08 -5.55 -9.63
N ASP A 353 16.00 -6.89 -9.60
CA ASP A 353 16.27 -7.73 -10.76
C ASP A 353 15.37 -7.41 -11.96
N ARG A 354 14.14 -6.91 -11.67
CA ARG A 354 13.15 -6.51 -12.66
C ARG A 354 13.19 -5.01 -13.02
N GLY A 355 14.06 -4.22 -12.39
CA GLY A 355 14.16 -2.78 -12.61
C GLY A 355 12.95 -1.99 -12.05
N LEU A 356 12.25 -2.53 -11.06
CA LEU A 356 11.07 -1.93 -10.42
C LEU A 356 11.41 -1.15 -9.14
N ASP A 357 12.67 -1.20 -8.70
CA ASP A 357 13.17 -0.56 -7.49
C ASP A 357 13.00 0.96 -7.46
N LYS A 358 12.87 1.61 -8.63
CA LYS A 358 12.61 3.05 -8.72
C LYS A 358 11.13 3.40 -8.63
N ASP A 359 10.25 2.44 -8.89
CA ASP A 359 8.81 2.65 -9.00
C ASP A 359 8.04 2.10 -7.81
N VAL A 360 8.58 1.08 -7.13
CA VAL A 360 7.92 0.40 -6.02
C VAL A 360 8.65 0.67 -4.71
N SER A 361 8.00 1.36 -3.79
CA SER A 361 8.47 1.55 -2.41
C SER A 361 8.04 0.35 -1.55
N VAL A 362 8.95 -0.14 -0.71
CA VAL A 362 8.66 -1.16 0.29
C VAL A 362 8.89 -0.58 1.67
N VAL A 363 7.94 -0.75 2.59
CA VAL A 363 8.07 -0.39 4.00
C VAL A 363 7.70 -1.59 4.87
N ALA A 364 8.55 -1.92 5.87
CA ALA A 364 8.28 -2.96 6.85
C ALA A 364 8.46 -2.42 8.26
N TRP A 365 7.39 -2.44 9.05
CA TRP A 365 7.31 -1.86 10.39
C TRP A 365 6.19 -2.45 11.24
N GLY A 366 6.21 -2.15 12.55
CA GLY A 366 5.11 -2.45 13.47
C GLY A 366 4.62 -1.20 14.18
N GLU A 367 3.54 -1.34 14.93
CA GLU A 367 2.83 -0.24 15.58
C GLU A 367 3.55 0.38 16.78
N PHE A 368 4.52 -0.32 17.34
CA PHE A 368 5.42 0.13 18.44
C PHE A 368 6.65 -0.78 18.51
N GLY A 369 7.61 -0.45 19.37
CA GLY A 369 8.74 -1.31 19.70
C GLY A 369 8.52 -2.13 20.96
N ARG A 370 9.61 -2.67 21.53
CA ARG A 370 9.56 -3.52 22.71
C ARG A 370 10.42 -2.94 23.83
N THR A 371 10.06 -3.26 25.09
CA THR A 371 10.81 -2.77 26.26
C THR A 371 12.29 -3.11 26.15
N PRO A 372 13.19 -2.14 26.47
CA PRO A 372 14.61 -2.41 26.52
C PRO A 372 14.96 -3.52 27.50
N ARG A 373 14.38 -3.50 28.68
CA ARG A 373 14.57 -4.54 29.69
C ARG A 373 13.76 -5.79 29.35
N ILE A 374 14.46 -6.92 29.34
CA ILE A 374 13.85 -8.26 29.22
C ILE A 374 13.09 -8.55 30.50
N ASN A 375 11.84 -9.01 30.37
CA ASN A 375 10.99 -9.34 31.50
C ASN A 375 11.33 -10.73 32.09
N LYS A 376 10.68 -11.08 33.21
CA LYS A 376 10.91 -12.34 33.92
C LYS A 376 10.60 -13.61 33.10
N ASP A 377 9.80 -13.51 32.05
CA ASP A 377 9.39 -14.60 31.19
C ASP A 377 10.23 -14.69 29.91
N ALA A 378 11.43 -14.05 29.92
CA ALA A 378 12.36 -13.96 28.80
C ALA A 378 11.71 -13.35 27.54
N GLY A 379 10.78 -12.43 27.75
CA GLY A 379 10.11 -11.65 26.72
C GLY A 379 10.40 -10.16 26.83
N ARG A 380 9.73 -9.38 25.98
CA ARG A 380 9.72 -7.93 26.06
C ARG A 380 8.27 -7.43 25.94
N ASP A 381 7.92 -6.45 26.76
CA ASP A 381 6.58 -5.87 26.76
C ASP A 381 6.46 -4.72 25.75
N HIS A 382 5.30 -4.09 25.66
CA HIS A 382 5.08 -2.97 24.73
C HIS A 382 5.93 -1.76 25.08
N TRP A 383 6.47 -1.08 24.06
CA TRP A 383 7.29 0.12 24.24
C TRP A 383 7.04 1.12 23.11
N PRO A 384 6.08 2.06 23.27
CA PRO A 384 5.73 3.00 22.21
C PRO A 384 6.75 4.12 21.99
N GLN A 385 7.73 4.29 22.91
CA GLN A 385 8.69 5.39 22.86
C GLN A 385 9.74 5.25 21.75
N ALA A 386 10.05 4.01 21.36
CA ALA A 386 11.02 3.75 20.29
C ALA A 386 10.64 2.49 19.51
N SER A 387 10.83 2.53 18.21
CA SER A 387 10.63 1.41 17.28
C SER A 387 11.61 1.50 16.12
N CYS A 388 11.46 0.65 15.12
CA CYS A 388 12.25 0.68 13.90
C CYS A 388 11.37 0.54 12.64
N CYS A 389 11.96 0.94 11.52
CA CYS A 389 11.36 0.77 10.21
C CYS A 389 12.42 0.37 9.19
N LEU A 390 12.08 -0.55 8.30
CA LEU A 390 12.88 -0.89 7.12
C LEU A 390 12.21 -0.28 5.89
N LEU A 391 13.00 0.37 5.04
CA LEU A 391 12.56 0.97 3.78
C LEU A 391 13.43 0.47 2.64
N ALA A 392 12.83 0.27 1.46
CA ALA A 392 13.56 -0.09 0.25
C ALA A 392 12.83 0.41 -1.00
N GLY A 393 13.53 0.51 -2.11
CA GLY A 393 12.95 0.87 -3.41
C GLY A 393 12.38 2.29 -3.49
N GLY A 394 11.43 2.51 -4.39
CA GLY A 394 10.79 3.81 -4.66
C GLY A 394 11.77 4.91 -5.10
N GLY A 395 12.99 4.55 -5.51
CA GLY A 395 14.05 5.50 -5.81
C GLY A 395 14.60 6.21 -4.56
N MET A 396 14.34 5.69 -3.36
CA MET A 396 14.92 6.20 -2.11
C MET A 396 16.43 5.98 -2.07
N ARG A 397 17.16 6.86 -1.38
CA ARG A 397 18.58 6.62 -1.06
C ARG A 397 18.65 5.57 0.04
N THR A 398 19.20 4.42 -0.29
CA THR A 398 19.36 3.27 0.60
C THR A 398 20.83 3.10 1.05
N GLY A 399 21.17 2.01 1.73
CA GLY A 399 22.51 1.75 2.23
C GLY A 399 22.86 2.60 3.46
N GLN A 400 21.89 2.96 4.29
CA GLN A 400 22.10 3.84 5.43
C GLN A 400 21.21 3.50 6.63
N VAL A 401 21.62 4.00 7.79
CA VAL A 401 20.83 4.00 9.03
C VAL A 401 20.50 5.44 9.38
N ILE A 402 19.23 5.72 9.68
CA ILE A 402 18.74 7.04 10.07
C ILE A 402 18.37 7.01 11.55
N GLY A 403 18.98 7.95 12.28
CA GLY A 403 18.78 8.13 13.70
C GLY A 403 19.37 7.02 14.57
N SER A 404 19.33 7.25 15.86
CA SER A 404 19.75 6.30 16.89
C SER A 404 18.88 6.41 18.13
N THR A 405 18.79 5.35 18.91
CA THR A 405 18.25 5.41 20.28
C THR A 405 19.38 5.62 21.29
N ASN A 406 19.01 5.98 22.51
CA ASN A 406 19.96 6.13 23.60
C ASN A 406 20.70 4.81 23.92
N ARG A 407 21.66 4.86 24.82
CA ARG A 407 22.55 3.72 25.18
C ARG A 407 21.78 2.45 25.57
N LEU A 408 20.57 2.59 26.10
CA LEU A 408 19.74 1.46 26.54
C LEU A 408 18.65 1.09 25.54
N GLY A 409 18.47 1.82 24.44
CA GLY A 409 17.41 1.56 23.45
C GLY A 409 16.03 2.04 23.90
N GLU A 410 15.96 3.03 24.81
CA GLU A 410 14.69 3.44 25.44
C GLU A 410 13.94 4.49 24.64
N VAL A 411 14.67 5.47 24.11
CA VAL A 411 14.10 6.62 23.40
C VAL A 411 14.99 7.03 22.24
N PRO A 412 14.46 7.65 21.20
CA PRO A 412 15.28 8.31 20.17
C PRO A 412 16.23 9.33 20.80
N GLN A 413 17.49 9.28 20.41
CA GLN A 413 18.52 10.21 20.83
C GLN A 413 18.93 11.15 19.72
N ASP A 414 19.24 10.60 18.54
CA ASP A 414 19.61 11.36 17.36
C ASP A 414 18.55 11.20 16.27
N ARG A 415 18.25 12.29 15.58
CA ARG A 415 17.36 12.29 14.43
C ARG A 415 16.05 11.52 14.69
N PRO A 416 15.20 11.93 15.64
CA PRO A 416 13.90 11.32 15.86
C PRO A 416 13.07 11.35 14.56
N VAL A 417 12.40 10.25 14.23
CA VAL A 417 11.54 10.12 13.05
C VAL A 417 10.16 9.69 13.51
N HIS A 418 9.15 10.48 13.18
CA HIS A 418 7.76 10.15 13.46
C HIS A 418 7.18 9.23 12.37
N TYR A 419 6.18 8.41 12.70
CA TYR A 419 5.48 7.57 11.71
C TYR A 419 5.00 8.38 10.48
N GLN A 420 4.50 9.58 10.69
CA GLN A 420 4.01 10.42 9.60
C GLN A 420 5.13 10.97 8.69
N ASP A 421 6.38 11.10 9.18
CA ASP A 421 7.52 11.50 8.33
C ASP A 421 7.85 10.39 7.31
N VAL A 422 7.66 9.13 7.71
CA VAL A 422 7.76 7.98 6.79
C VAL A 422 6.65 8.05 5.74
N PHE A 423 5.41 8.30 6.14
CA PHE A 423 4.31 8.48 5.19
C PHE A 423 4.54 9.68 4.26
N ALA A 424 5.03 10.81 4.77
CA ALA A 424 5.38 11.97 3.94
C ALA A 424 6.42 11.59 2.87
N THR A 425 7.41 10.76 3.26
CA THR A 425 8.41 10.22 2.32
C THR A 425 7.77 9.31 1.26
N LEU A 426 6.89 8.40 1.67
CA LEU A 426 6.18 7.51 0.73
C LEU A 426 5.31 8.32 -0.25
N TYR A 427 4.53 9.29 0.23
CA TYR A 427 3.75 10.18 -0.64
C TYR A 427 4.63 10.99 -1.59
N HIS A 428 5.76 11.50 -1.11
CA HIS A 428 6.73 12.21 -1.95
C HIS A 428 7.25 11.30 -3.08
N ARG A 429 7.59 10.04 -2.78
CA ARG A 429 8.02 9.05 -3.80
C ARG A 429 6.92 8.65 -4.78
N LEU A 430 5.67 8.76 -4.37
CA LEU A 430 4.49 8.61 -5.23
C LEU A 430 4.20 9.84 -6.09
N GLY A 431 4.93 10.95 -5.89
CA GLY A 431 4.70 12.22 -6.60
C GLY A 431 3.55 13.06 -6.03
N ILE A 432 3.11 12.77 -4.80
CA ILE A 432 2.03 13.48 -4.11
C ILE A 432 2.63 14.47 -3.12
N ASP A 433 2.36 15.75 -3.31
CA ASP A 433 2.76 16.82 -2.41
C ASP A 433 1.79 16.92 -1.22
N VAL A 434 2.17 16.36 -0.07
CA VAL A 434 1.36 16.37 1.16
C VAL A 434 1.22 17.74 1.81
N ALA A 435 2.07 18.71 1.44
CA ALA A 435 1.95 20.09 1.97
C ALA A 435 0.72 20.81 1.43
N THR A 436 0.31 20.47 0.21
CA THR A 436 -0.80 21.14 -0.50
C THR A 436 -1.99 20.22 -0.78
N THR A 437 -1.78 18.90 -0.81
CA THR A 437 -2.85 17.95 -1.14
C THR A 437 -3.82 17.75 0.01
N THR A 438 -5.12 17.91 -0.28
CA THR A 438 -6.21 17.62 0.66
C THR A 438 -7.24 16.69 0.03
N ILE A 439 -7.94 15.94 0.87
CA ILE A 439 -9.08 15.10 0.48
C ILE A 439 -10.31 15.53 1.27
N PRO A 440 -11.49 15.73 0.64
CA PRO A 440 -12.69 16.12 1.36
C PRO A 440 -13.22 14.96 2.23
N ASP A 441 -13.59 15.27 3.48
CA ASP A 441 -14.28 14.33 4.37
C ASP A 441 -15.77 14.18 4.00
N HIS A 442 -16.54 13.40 4.78
CA HIS A 442 -17.98 13.22 4.57
C HIS A 442 -18.80 14.51 4.55
N ALA A 443 -18.33 15.55 5.22
CA ALA A 443 -18.98 16.86 5.25
C ALA A 443 -18.47 17.81 4.16
N GLY A 444 -17.58 17.33 3.28
CA GLY A 444 -16.97 18.13 2.22
C GLY A 444 -15.85 19.05 2.71
N ARG A 445 -15.37 18.91 3.94
CA ARG A 445 -14.28 19.72 4.49
C ARG A 445 -12.93 19.15 4.02
N PRO A 446 -12.01 20.00 3.52
CA PRO A 446 -10.69 19.55 3.12
C PRO A 446 -9.90 19.07 4.34
N GLN A 447 -9.39 17.84 4.27
CA GLN A 447 -8.50 17.23 5.25
C GLN A 447 -7.15 17.03 4.63
N TYR A 448 -6.09 17.43 5.29
CA TYR A 448 -4.73 17.09 4.87
C TYR A 448 -4.48 15.59 5.06
N LEU A 449 -3.59 15.04 4.25
CA LEU A 449 -3.22 13.63 4.33
C LEU A 449 -2.47 13.30 5.62
N LEU A 450 -1.66 14.25 6.12
CA LEU A 450 -0.78 14.11 7.28
C LEU A 450 -0.73 15.43 8.05
N ASP A 451 -0.43 15.37 9.35
CA ASP A 451 -0.07 16.53 10.18
C ASP A 451 1.43 16.85 10.02
N HIS A 452 2.30 15.84 10.04
CA HIS A 452 3.71 15.94 9.68
C HIS A 452 3.87 15.77 8.18
N ARG A 453 4.35 16.81 7.48
CA ARG A 453 4.32 16.87 6.01
C ARG A 453 5.70 16.94 5.36
N GLU A 454 6.75 16.85 6.17
CA GLU A 454 8.12 16.90 5.65
C GLU A 454 8.65 15.49 5.43
N PRO A 455 9.03 15.14 4.19
CA PRO A 455 9.67 13.86 3.93
C PRO A 455 11.06 13.80 4.56
N ILE A 456 11.53 12.59 4.83
CA ILE A 456 12.85 12.33 5.40
C ILE A 456 13.91 12.71 4.36
N ALA A 457 14.62 13.81 4.58
CA ALA A 457 15.56 14.41 3.62
C ALA A 457 16.70 13.45 3.21
N GLU A 458 17.10 12.56 4.10
CA GLU A 458 18.14 11.56 3.85
C GLU A 458 17.71 10.51 2.82
N LEU A 459 16.42 10.33 2.61
CA LEU A 459 15.85 9.32 1.70
C LEU A 459 15.45 9.88 0.33
N ILE A 460 15.34 11.19 0.17
CA ILE A 460 14.84 11.83 -1.06
C ILE A 460 15.95 12.40 -1.95
#